data_90ed82868fb31dd5942a4b95d147f96a
#
_entry.id   90ed82868fb31dd5942a4b95d147f96a
#
_cell.length_a   1.000
_cell.length_b   1.000
_cell.length_c   1.000
_cell.angle_alpha   90.00
_cell.angle_beta   90.00
_cell.angle_gamma   90.00
#
_symmetry.space_group_name_H-M   'P 1'
#
loop_
_entity.id
_entity.type
_entity.pdbx_description
1 polymer ?
#
loop_
_entity_poly.entity_id
_entity_poly.type
_entity_poly.pdbx_seq_one_letter_code
_entity_poly.pdbx_strand_id
1 'polypeptide(L)'
;LLGVLGAENQTTMPKELTDGSVFVKKVALTSSSAAAIDDKGKLYVWGPSRDGISGDNVPEFDAPIVDIQGAETTFTALDENGKIYSWGKDNYGELNTPDGEFEQIYASYFNQYAVEKEGDIKTWGLNGFRFGSDDQGRDIFTRLIHGGRMTMIISLISTVIQVVLGVAIGMIAGFAGGRVDNILMRISEIISSFPFYPMLISLSALLPPGASQTQRITMVMVLLGLLGWTGLARLVRGQILAERERDYITAARALGVKNNQIMTRHILPNILSIVIVNATLGYAGNL
;
A
#
# COMPACT_ATOMS: atom_id res chain seq x y z
N LEU A 1 -39.71 15.15 -11.24
CA LEU A 1 -38.71 15.30 -12.29
C LEU A 1 -37.34 14.96 -11.69
N LEU A 2 -36.87 13.76 -11.98
CA LEU A 2 -35.49 13.35 -11.65
C LEU A 2 -34.56 14.12 -12.60
N GLY A 3 -33.81 15.08 -12.08
CA GLY A 3 -32.74 15.74 -12.81
C GLY A 3 -31.62 14.74 -13.08
N VAL A 4 -31.21 14.61 -14.32
CA VAL A 4 -30.16 13.68 -14.70
C VAL A 4 -28.82 14.42 -14.69
N LEU A 5 -27.98 14.10 -13.71
CA LEU A 5 -26.58 14.50 -13.66
C LEU A 5 -25.75 13.25 -13.94
N GLY A 6 -25.17 13.12 -15.13
CA GLY A 6 -24.35 11.98 -15.49
C GLY A 6 -23.80 12.03 -16.91
N ALA A 7 -23.00 11.05 -17.30
CA ALA A 7 -22.52 10.89 -18.67
C ALA A 7 -23.70 10.64 -19.65
N GLU A 8 -23.55 11.02 -20.91
CA GLU A 8 -24.60 10.91 -21.95
C GLU A 8 -25.32 9.55 -21.95
N ASN A 9 -24.61 8.47 -21.64
CA ASN A 9 -25.14 7.11 -21.63
C ASN A 9 -26.01 6.78 -20.39
N GLN A 10 -25.93 7.56 -19.31
CA GLN A 10 -26.79 7.45 -18.13
C GLN A 10 -28.07 8.27 -18.28
N THR A 11 -28.17 9.07 -19.32
CA THR A 11 -29.28 10.02 -19.52
C THR A 11 -30.42 9.47 -20.36
N THR A 12 -30.26 8.32 -21.02
CA THR A 12 -31.30 7.62 -21.77
C THR A 12 -32.28 6.89 -20.85
N MET A 13 -33.00 7.67 -20.07
CA MET A 13 -34.05 7.13 -19.18
C MET A 13 -35.22 6.58 -20.01
N PRO A 14 -35.83 5.44 -19.60
CA PRO A 14 -37.04 4.90 -20.20
C PRO A 14 -38.15 5.97 -20.27
N LYS A 15 -38.89 6.02 -21.40
CA LYS A 15 -39.94 7.02 -21.62
C LYS A 15 -41.02 6.98 -20.56
N GLU A 16 -41.38 5.81 -20.09
CA GLU A 16 -42.39 5.59 -19.03
C GLU A 16 -42.03 6.30 -17.72
N LEU A 17 -40.73 6.49 -17.43
CA LEU A 17 -40.28 7.24 -16.26
C LEU A 17 -40.24 8.76 -16.46
N THR A 18 -40.31 9.23 -17.71
CA THR A 18 -40.21 10.65 -18.06
C THR A 18 -41.56 11.30 -18.40
N ASP A 19 -42.54 10.52 -18.86
CA ASP A 19 -43.86 11.00 -19.29
C ASP A 19 -44.86 11.15 -18.12
N GLY A 20 -44.47 10.75 -16.90
CA GLY A 20 -45.30 10.83 -15.69
C GLY A 20 -46.34 9.71 -15.56
N SER A 21 -46.28 8.67 -16.41
CA SER A 21 -47.19 7.52 -16.37
C SER A 21 -46.92 6.57 -15.22
N VAL A 22 -45.73 6.64 -14.64
CA VAL A 22 -45.26 5.73 -13.60
C VAL A 22 -44.84 6.49 -12.35
N PHE A 23 -45.24 6.00 -11.18
CA PHE A 23 -44.79 6.53 -9.89
C PHE A 23 -43.55 5.74 -9.41
N VAL A 24 -42.39 6.43 -9.41
CA VAL A 24 -41.11 5.83 -8.95
C VAL A 24 -41.06 5.79 -7.44
N LYS A 25 -40.88 4.58 -6.86
CA LYS A 25 -40.76 4.35 -5.43
C LYS A 25 -39.32 4.48 -4.93
N LYS A 26 -38.36 3.92 -5.68
CA LYS A 26 -36.95 3.92 -5.33
C LYS A 26 -36.05 4.00 -6.57
N VAL A 27 -34.87 4.62 -6.41
CA VAL A 27 -33.82 4.68 -7.43
C VAL A 27 -32.54 4.17 -6.83
N ALA A 28 -31.76 3.43 -7.62
CA ALA A 28 -30.43 2.98 -7.30
C ALA A 28 -29.45 3.32 -8.43
N LEU A 29 -28.21 3.60 -8.09
CA LEU A 29 -27.16 4.01 -9.03
C LEU A 29 -25.93 3.13 -8.85
N THR A 30 -25.27 2.81 -9.94
CA THR A 30 -23.90 2.30 -9.99
C THR A 30 -22.99 3.35 -10.59
N SER A 31 -21.70 3.06 -10.74
CA SER A 31 -20.74 3.99 -11.40
C SER A 31 -21.12 4.35 -12.83
N SER A 32 -21.89 3.48 -13.53
CA SER A 32 -22.18 3.64 -14.95
C SER A 32 -23.66 3.56 -15.32
N SER A 33 -24.53 3.01 -14.47
CA SER A 33 -25.93 2.70 -14.78
C SER A 33 -26.85 3.13 -13.66
N ALA A 34 -28.14 3.20 -13.99
CA ALA A 34 -29.21 3.53 -13.06
C ALA A 34 -30.33 2.50 -13.13
N ALA A 35 -31.02 2.32 -12.00
CA ALA A 35 -32.20 1.49 -11.91
C ALA A 35 -33.28 2.19 -11.09
N ALA A 36 -34.56 1.91 -11.39
CA ALA A 36 -35.70 2.39 -10.63
C ALA A 36 -36.75 1.29 -10.47
N ILE A 37 -37.44 1.31 -9.35
CA ILE A 37 -38.63 0.47 -9.13
C ILE A 37 -39.86 1.39 -9.01
N ASP A 38 -40.96 0.94 -9.60
CA ASP A 38 -42.24 1.63 -9.48
C ASP A 38 -43.05 1.16 -8.26
N ASP A 39 -44.23 1.72 -8.07
CA ASP A 39 -45.15 1.37 -6.98
C ASP A 39 -45.74 -0.04 -7.12
N LYS A 40 -45.62 -0.66 -8.30
CA LYS A 40 -46.06 -2.02 -8.60
C LYS A 40 -44.95 -3.06 -8.53
N GLY A 41 -43.70 -2.63 -8.18
CA GLY A 41 -42.53 -3.49 -8.10
C GLY A 41 -41.91 -3.83 -9.46
N LYS A 42 -42.27 -3.10 -10.53
CA LYS A 42 -41.61 -3.27 -11.84
C LYS A 42 -40.27 -2.54 -11.83
N LEU A 43 -39.24 -3.26 -12.30
CA LEU A 43 -37.89 -2.72 -12.41
C LEU A 43 -37.61 -2.11 -13.79
N TYR A 44 -36.97 -0.97 -13.79
CA TYR A 44 -36.44 -0.27 -14.95
C TYR A 44 -34.94 -0.11 -14.79
N VAL A 45 -34.15 -0.54 -15.77
CA VAL A 45 -32.69 -0.42 -15.76
C VAL A 45 -32.23 0.26 -17.04
N TRP A 46 -31.33 1.23 -16.92
CA TRP A 46 -30.75 1.92 -18.05
C TRP A 46 -29.30 2.32 -17.80
N GLY A 47 -28.57 2.59 -18.87
CA GLY A 47 -27.15 2.91 -18.87
C GLY A 47 -26.39 2.04 -19.86
N PRO A 48 -25.06 2.21 -19.96
CA PRO A 48 -24.23 1.43 -20.87
C PRO A 48 -24.18 -0.04 -20.44
N SER A 49 -24.27 -0.93 -21.42
CA SER A 49 -24.18 -2.40 -21.22
C SER A 49 -22.77 -2.91 -20.87
N ARG A 50 -21.84 -1.98 -20.56
CA ARG A 50 -20.40 -2.27 -20.46
C ARG A 50 -20.04 -3.25 -19.32
N ASP A 51 -20.82 -3.28 -18.24
CA ASP A 51 -20.56 -4.08 -17.05
C ASP A 51 -21.62 -5.20 -16.85
N GLY A 52 -22.37 -5.56 -17.88
CA GLY A 52 -23.41 -6.57 -17.78
C GLY A 52 -24.60 -6.16 -16.90
N ILE A 53 -24.83 -4.85 -16.76
CA ILE A 53 -25.83 -4.30 -15.83
C ILE A 53 -27.19 -4.07 -16.48
N SER A 54 -27.23 -3.88 -17.80
CA SER A 54 -28.45 -3.58 -18.55
C SER A 54 -28.72 -4.56 -19.69
N GLY A 55 -29.92 -4.52 -20.25
CA GLY A 55 -30.34 -5.40 -21.33
C GLY A 55 -30.58 -6.83 -20.89
N ASP A 56 -30.11 -7.80 -21.68
CA ASP A 56 -30.35 -9.23 -21.48
C ASP A 56 -29.70 -9.82 -20.21
N ASN A 57 -28.90 -9.05 -19.51
CA ASN A 57 -28.25 -9.49 -18.28
C ASN A 57 -29.07 -9.20 -17.00
N VAL A 58 -30.18 -8.47 -17.11
CA VAL A 58 -31.10 -8.29 -15.98
C VAL A 58 -31.82 -9.62 -15.76
N PRO A 59 -31.77 -10.19 -14.54
CA PRO A 59 -32.42 -11.46 -14.27
C PRO A 59 -33.94 -11.39 -14.38
N GLU A 60 -34.59 -12.52 -14.65
CA GLU A 60 -36.05 -12.64 -14.49
C GLU A 60 -36.35 -12.74 -12.99
N PHE A 61 -37.40 -12.05 -12.56
CA PHE A 61 -37.80 -12.01 -11.14
C PHE A 61 -39.06 -12.86 -10.95
N ASP A 62 -39.08 -13.63 -9.87
CA ASP A 62 -40.20 -14.51 -9.54
C ASP A 62 -41.39 -13.75 -8.96
N ALA A 63 -41.13 -12.53 -8.41
CA ALA A 63 -42.11 -11.67 -7.76
C ALA A 63 -41.78 -10.18 -7.94
N PRO A 64 -42.72 -9.26 -7.66
CA PRO A 64 -42.45 -7.82 -7.70
C PRO A 64 -41.27 -7.42 -6.82
N ILE A 65 -40.46 -6.49 -7.30
CA ILE A 65 -39.28 -5.99 -6.56
C ILE A 65 -39.72 -4.95 -5.52
N VAL A 66 -39.33 -5.16 -4.28
CA VAL A 66 -39.65 -4.26 -3.15
C VAL A 66 -38.51 -3.32 -2.80
N ASP A 67 -37.27 -3.74 -3.05
CA ASP A 67 -36.08 -2.94 -2.79
C ASP A 67 -34.99 -3.14 -3.86
N ILE A 68 -34.16 -2.11 -4.08
CA ILE A 68 -33.01 -2.16 -4.98
C ILE A 68 -31.87 -1.31 -4.42
N GLN A 69 -30.66 -1.84 -4.50
CA GLN A 69 -29.41 -1.16 -4.13
C GLN A 69 -28.41 -1.23 -5.29
N GLY A 70 -27.60 -0.19 -5.44
CA GLY A 70 -26.49 -0.15 -6.39
C GLY A 70 -25.16 -0.14 -5.64
N ALA A 71 -24.25 -1.01 -6.07
CA ALA A 71 -22.84 -1.01 -5.71
C ALA A 71 -22.01 -0.33 -6.81
N GLU A 72 -20.69 -0.49 -6.83
CA GLU A 72 -19.83 0.13 -7.87
C GLU A 72 -20.20 -0.37 -9.28
N THR A 73 -20.31 -1.69 -9.46
CA THR A 73 -20.54 -2.33 -10.77
C THR A 73 -21.66 -3.38 -10.74
N THR A 74 -22.50 -3.40 -9.70
CA THR A 74 -23.54 -4.41 -9.50
C THR A 74 -24.81 -3.79 -8.96
N PHE A 75 -25.97 -4.32 -9.35
CA PHE A 75 -27.24 -4.09 -8.67
C PHE A 75 -27.62 -5.31 -7.85
N THR A 76 -28.27 -5.06 -6.73
CA THR A 76 -28.92 -6.07 -5.90
C THR A 76 -30.37 -5.67 -5.69
N ALA A 77 -31.29 -6.58 -6.00
CA ALA A 77 -32.72 -6.40 -5.81
C ALA A 77 -33.27 -7.44 -4.81
N LEU A 78 -34.29 -7.02 -4.09
CA LEU A 78 -35.06 -7.85 -3.18
C LEU A 78 -36.51 -7.91 -3.68
N ASP A 79 -37.07 -9.10 -3.84
CA ASP A 79 -38.47 -9.27 -4.19
C ASP A 79 -39.38 -9.35 -2.93
N GLU A 80 -40.68 -9.35 -3.14
CA GLU A 80 -41.67 -9.42 -2.04
C GLU A 80 -41.66 -10.74 -1.27
N ASN A 81 -41.10 -11.81 -1.86
CA ASN A 81 -40.94 -13.11 -1.21
C ASN A 81 -39.67 -13.15 -0.34
N GLY A 82 -38.85 -12.12 -0.35
CA GLY A 82 -37.60 -12.06 0.39
C GLY A 82 -36.40 -12.66 -0.35
N LYS A 83 -36.53 -12.96 -1.66
CA LYS A 83 -35.45 -13.52 -2.47
C LYS A 83 -34.57 -12.38 -3.03
N ILE A 84 -33.26 -12.61 -3.04
CA ILE A 84 -32.26 -11.66 -3.52
C ILE A 84 -31.80 -12.05 -4.92
N TYR A 85 -31.62 -11.01 -5.75
CA TYR A 85 -31.05 -11.11 -7.09
C TYR A 85 -29.91 -10.12 -7.21
N SER A 86 -28.75 -10.57 -7.67
CA SER A 86 -27.62 -9.68 -8.00
C SER A 86 -27.21 -9.89 -9.45
N TRP A 87 -26.91 -8.79 -10.15
CA TRP A 87 -26.40 -8.83 -11.51
C TRP A 87 -25.45 -7.68 -11.78
N GLY A 88 -24.63 -7.83 -12.81
CA GLY A 88 -23.56 -6.89 -13.17
C GLY A 88 -22.22 -7.59 -13.25
N LYS A 89 -21.16 -6.91 -12.93
CA LYS A 89 -19.81 -7.45 -13.01
C LYS A 89 -19.42 -8.15 -11.70
N ASP A 90 -19.04 -9.40 -11.80
CA ASP A 90 -18.52 -10.17 -10.67
C ASP A 90 -17.01 -10.07 -10.58
N ASN A 91 -16.52 -9.17 -9.74
CA ASN A 91 -15.09 -8.99 -9.50
C ASN A 91 -14.62 -9.77 -8.24
N TYR A 92 -15.49 -9.90 -7.25
CA TYR A 92 -15.16 -10.38 -5.92
C TYR A 92 -16.23 -11.31 -5.32
N GLY A 93 -17.10 -11.89 -6.15
CA GLY A 93 -18.21 -12.74 -5.71
C GLY A 93 -19.49 -11.95 -5.40
N GLU A 94 -19.67 -10.77 -6.02
CA GLU A 94 -20.84 -9.91 -5.82
C GLU A 94 -22.14 -10.57 -6.34
N LEU A 95 -22.04 -11.56 -7.23
CA LEU A 95 -23.18 -12.31 -7.75
C LEU A 95 -23.51 -13.56 -6.94
N ASN A 96 -22.70 -13.91 -5.95
CA ASN A 96 -22.91 -15.09 -5.09
C ASN A 96 -23.91 -14.77 -3.98
N THR A 97 -25.16 -14.47 -4.35
CA THR A 97 -26.23 -14.18 -3.39
C THR A 97 -26.45 -15.34 -2.42
N PRO A 98 -26.60 -15.08 -1.11
CA PRO A 98 -26.93 -16.13 -0.15
C PRO A 98 -28.36 -16.63 -0.34
N ASP A 99 -28.57 -17.93 -0.06
CA ASP A 99 -29.90 -18.51 0.05
C ASP A 99 -30.55 -18.05 1.37
N GLY A 100 -31.87 -17.82 1.33
CA GLY A 100 -32.63 -17.41 2.50
C GLY A 100 -33.82 -16.51 2.17
N GLU A 101 -34.54 -16.07 3.19
CA GLU A 101 -35.61 -15.07 3.11
C GLU A 101 -35.15 -13.81 3.84
N PHE A 102 -35.09 -12.69 3.12
CA PHE A 102 -34.53 -11.47 3.59
C PHE A 102 -35.58 -10.34 3.67
N GLU A 103 -35.40 -9.42 4.60
CA GLU A 103 -36.26 -8.24 4.78
C GLU A 103 -35.62 -6.96 4.24
N GLN A 104 -34.29 -6.88 4.25
CA GLN A 104 -33.55 -5.67 3.87
C GLN A 104 -32.28 -6.03 3.13
N ILE A 105 -31.89 -5.16 2.20
CA ILE A 105 -30.63 -5.24 1.46
C ILE A 105 -29.88 -3.92 1.53
N TYR A 106 -28.55 -4.01 1.53
CA TYR A 106 -27.63 -2.87 1.49
C TYR A 106 -26.47 -3.20 0.57
N ALA A 107 -25.97 -2.20 -0.14
CA ALA A 107 -24.79 -2.33 -0.98
C ALA A 107 -23.80 -1.18 -0.71
N SER A 108 -22.52 -1.50 -0.75
CA SER A 108 -21.45 -0.51 -0.62
C SER A 108 -20.26 -0.98 -1.45
N TYR A 109 -19.82 -0.20 -2.41
CA TYR A 109 -18.70 -0.46 -3.32
C TYR A 109 -18.76 -1.87 -3.93
N PHE A 110 -18.10 -2.87 -3.32
CA PHE A 110 -18.05 -4.26 -3.75
C PHE A 110 -18.60 -5.24 -2.70
N ASN A 111 -19.17 -4.71 -1.61
CA ASN A 111 -19.77 -5.49 -0.53
C ASN A 111 -21.28 -5.36 -0.58
N GLN A 112 -21.95 -6.46 -0.29
CA GLN A 112 -23.40 -6.51 -0.21
C GLN A 112 -23.81 -7.19 1.09
N TYR A 113 -24.93 -6.75 1.63
CA TYR A 113 -25.45 -7.19 2.93
C TYR A 113 -26.94 -7.41 2.80
N ALA A 114 -27.43 -8.43 3.49
CA ALA A 114 -28.85 -8.66 3.64
C ALA A 114 -29.17 -9.03 5.08
N VAL A 115 -30.32 -8.59 5.55
CA VAL A 115 -30.84 -8.90 6.89
C VAL A 115 -31.94 -9.94 6.72
N GLU A 116 -31.78 -11.11 7.34
CA GLU A 116 -32.79 -12.15 7.40
C GLU A 116 -33.94 -11.72 8.32
N LYS A 117 -35.13 -12.34 8.16
CA LYS A 117 -36.29 -12.10 9.01
C LYS A 117 -36.01 -12.32 10.51
N GLU A 118 -35.06 -13.18 10.83
CA GLU A 118 -34.62 -13.47 12.20
C GLU A 118 -33.60 -12.48 12.75
N GLY A 119 -33.18 -11.49 11.93
CA GLY A 119 -32.23 -10.45 12.30
C GLY A 119 -30.78 -10.77 12.02
N ASP A 120 -30.47 -11.97 11.50
CA ASP A 120 -29.10 -12.33 11.10
C ASP A 120 -28.69 -11.57 9.84
N ILE A 121 -27.40 -11.20 9.80
CA ILE A 121 -26.83 -10.48 8.66
C ILE A 121 -26.00 -11.44 7.82
N LYS A 122 -26.36 -11.58 6.54
CA LYS A 122 -25.55 -12.25 5.53
C LYS A 122 -24.79 -11.23 4.70
N THR A 123 -23.61 -11.61 4.30
CA THR A 123 -22.72 -10.73 3.52
C THR A 123 -22.10 -11.52 2.37
N TRP A 124 -21.96 -10.87 1.20
CA TRP A 124 -21.28 -11.45 0.03
C TRP A 124 -20.57 -10.36 -0.78
N GLY A 125 -19.88 -10.75 -1.85
CA GLY A 125 -19.00 -9.86 -2.59
C GLY A 125 -17.61 -9.82 -1.98
N LEU A 126 -17.06 -8.65 -1.79
CA LEU A 126 -15.73 -8.45 -1.22
C LEU A 126 -15.61 -8.90 0.25
N ASN A 127 -16.32 -9.95 0.60
CA ASN A 127 -16.30 -10.52 1.94
C ASN A 127 -15.02 -11.31 2.18
N GLY A 128 -14.38 -11.05 3.28
CA GLY A 128 -13.21 -11.79 3.71
C GLY A 128 -11.95 -10.96 3.85
N PHE A 129 -12.02 -9.66 3.71
CA PHE A 129 -10.91 -8.81 4.15
C PHE A 129 -10.78 -8.86 5.65
N ARG A 130 -9.75 -9.56 6.13
CA ARG A 130 -9.48 -9.75 7.58
C ARG A 130 -9.45 -8.47 8.37
N PHE A 131 -9.08 -7.36 7.73
CA PHE A 131 -9.00 -6.02 8.33
C PHE A 131 -9.90 -5.00 7.62
N GLY A 132 -10.90 -5.45 6.85
CA GLY A 132 -11.76 -4.59 6.08
C GLY A 132 -11.07 -4.01 4.83
N SER A 133 -11.71 -3.01 4.23
CA SER A 133 -11.21 -2.27 3.06
C SER A 133 -10.85 -0.83 3.42
N ASP A 134 -9.97 -0.24 2.62
CA ASP A 134 -9.71 1.21 2.68
C ASP A 134 -10.85 1.99 1.99
N ASP A 135 -10.74 3.31 1.96
CA ASP A 135 -11.69 4.24 1.33
C ASP A 135 -11.86 4.04 -0.19
N GLN A 136 -10.99 3.24 -0.81
CA GLN A 136 -11.05 2.86 -2.22
C GLN A 136 -11.47 1.39 -2.43
N GLY A 137 -11.99 0.73 -1.41
CA GLY A 137 -12.44 -0.65 -1.46
C GLY A 137 -11.33 -1.71 -1.55
N ARG A 138 -10.06 -1.35 -1.30
CA ARG A 138 -8.91 -2.26 -1.41
C ARG A 138 -8.65 -2.97 -0.10
N ASP A 139 -8.35 -4.27 -0.15
CA ASP A 139 -8.05 -5.09 1.04
C ASP A 139 -6.86 -4.54 1.84
N ILE A 140 -7.12 -4.14 3.09
CA ILE A 140 -6.11 -3.62 4.01
C ILE A 140 -5.08 -4.69 4.35
N PHE A 141 -5.49 -5.96 4.55
CA PHE A 141 -4.56 -7.04 4.88
C PHE A 141 -3.57 -7.31 3.75
N THR A 142 -4.05 -7.42 2.52
CA THR A 142 -3.20 -7.60 1.35
C THR A 142 -2.23 -6.43 1.18
N ARG A 143 -2.71 -5.20 1.35
CA ARG A 143 -1.86 -4.00 1.29
C ARG A 143 -0.82 -3.96 2.40
N LEU A 144 -1.17 -4.37 3.62
CA LEU A 144 -0.24 -4.44 4.75
C LEU A 144 0.89 -5.45 4.47
N ILE A 145 0.55 -6.64 3.97
CA ILE A 145 1.55 -7.67 3.64
C ILE A 145 2.46 -7.22 2.50
N HIS A 146 1.88 -6.74 1.39
CA HIS A 146 2.68 -6.28 0.25
C HIS A 146 3.48 -5.02 0.56
N GLY A 147 2.90 -4.05 1.27
CA GLY A 147 3.58 -2.84 1.73
C GLY A 147 4.71 -3.17 2.69
N GLY A 148 4.44 -4.00 3.70
CA GLY A 148 5.45 -4.46 4.66
C GLY A 148 6.63 -5.18 4.00
N ARG A 149 6.35 -6.07 3.03
CA ARG A 149 7.41 -6.72 2.23
C ARG A 149 8.29 -5.69 1.52
N MET A 150 7.70 -4.69 0.87
CA MET A 150 8.45 -3.66 0.17
C MET A 150 9.27 -2.80 1.12
N THR A 151 8.70 -2.40 2.26
CA THR A 151 9.41 -1.63 3.30
C THR A 151 10.59 -2.41 3.86
N MET A 152 10.43 -3.70 4.16
CA MET A 152 11.51 -4.56 4.62
C MET A 152 12.65 -4.68 3.61
N ILE A 153 12.34 -4.82 2.31
CA ILE A 153 13.36 -4.89 1.26
C ILE A 153 14.12 -3.55 1.14
N ILE A 154 13.39 -2.43 1.14
CA ILE A 154 13.99 -1.09 1.08
C ILE A 154 14.93 -0.88 2.27
N SER A 155 14.47 -1.15 3.48
CA SER A 155 15.27 -1.02 4.69
C SER A 155 16.50 -1.92 4.69
N LEU A 156 16.37 -3.19 4.25
CA LEU A 156 17.48 -4.13 4.19
C LEU A 156 18.58 -3.64 3.25
N ILE A 157 18.21 -3.29 2.01
CA ILE A 157 19.17 -2.83 1.00
C ILE A 157 19.83 -1.52 1.44
N SER A 158 19.05 -0.56 1.94
CA SER A 158 19.57 0.70 2.44
C SER A 158 20.54 0.49 3.61
N THR A 159 20.20 -0.38 4.56
CA THR A 159 21.07 -0.71 5.69
C THR A 159 22.36 -1.38 5.23
N VAL A 160 22.31 -2.30 4.26
CA VAL A 160 23.52 -2.91 3.69
C VAL A 160 24.45 -1.84 3.09
N ILE A 161 23.90 -0.90 2.32
CA ILE A 161 24.68 0.21 1.75
C ILE A 161 25.30 1.06 2.88
N GLN A 162 24.51 1.43 3.90
CA GLN A 162 24.99 2.20 5.05
C GLN A 162 26.11 1.47 5.79
N VAL A 163 25.97 0.18 6.03
CA VAL A 163 26.96 -0.65 6.75
C VAL A 163 28.25 -0.74 5.92
N VAL A 164 28.17 -1.04 4.65
CA VAL A 164 29.35 -1.13 3.78
C VAL A 164 30.10 0.19 3.73
N LEU A 165 29.41 1.30 3.49
CA LEU A 165 30.02 2.62 3.44
C LEU A 165 30.54 3.09 4.82
N GLY A 166 29.73 2.91 5.86
CA GLY A 166 30.08 3.33 7.21
C GLY A 166 31.29 2.57 7.75
N VAL A 167 31.35 1.27 7.56
CA VAL A 167 32.51 0.44 7.96
C VAL A 167 33.75 0.82 7.14
N ALA A 168 33.63 0.89 5.81
CA ALA A 168 34.78 1.21 4.95
C ALA A 168 35.36 2.60 5.27
N ILE A 169 34.51 3.64 5.32
CA ILE A 169 34.94 5.00 5.59
C ILE A 169 35.46 5.14 7.03
N GLY A 170 34.77 4.55 8.00
CA GLY A 170 35.20 4.55 9.40
C GLY A 170 36.54 3.83 9.61
N MET A 171 36.77 2.69 8.92
CA MET A 171 38.05 1.98 8.94
C MET A 171 39.17 2.84 8.34
N ILE A 172 38.95 3.43 7.17
CA ILE A 172 39.96 4.27 6.51
C ILE A 172 40.31 5.47 7.41
N ALA A 173 39.30 6.17 7.93
CA ALA A 173 39.50 7.33 8.78
C ALA A 173 40.24 6.99 10.08
N GLY A 174 39.76 5.96 10.81
CA GLY A 174 40.31 5.55 12.10
C GLY A 174 41.73 4.96 12.01
N PHE A 175 42.03 4.27 10.92
CA PHE A 175 43.33 3.64 10.74
C PHE A 175 44.39 4.59 10.14
N ALA A 176 44.06 5.36 9.11
CA ALA A 176 44.98 6.31 8.48
C ALA A 176 45.30 7.51 9.38
N GLY A 177 44.30 8.02 10.11
CA GLY A 177 44.46 9.19 10.98
C GLY A 177 44.80 10.48 10.22
N GLY A 178 45.24 11.50 10.97
CA GLY A 178 45.76 12.73 10.43
C GLY A 178 44.84 13.46 9.43
N ARG A 179 45.37 13.81 8.26
CA ARG A 179 44.62 14.55 7.23
C ARG A 179 43.49 13.78 6.62
N VAL A 180 43.65 12.45 6.42
CA VAL A 180 42.63 11.58 5.83
C VAL A 180 41.43 11.51 6.76
N ASP A 181 41.66 11.26 8.02
CA ASP A 181 40.64 11.25 9.07
C ASP A 181 39.86 12.60 9.08
N ASN A 182 40.58 13.70 9.15
CA ASN A 182 39.96 15.01 9.21
C ASN A 182 39.08 15.33 7.97
N ILE A 183 39.53 14.96 6.77
CA ILE A 183 38.76 15.16 5.55
C ILE A 183 37.47 14.31 5.55
N LEU A 184 37.59 13.01 5.83
CA LEU A 184 36.46 12.10 5.83
C LEU A 184 35.43 12.45 6.91
N MET A 185 35.89 12.85 8.10
CA MET A 185 34.99 13.29 9.16
C MET A 185 34.33 14.64 8.82
N ARG A 186 35.02 15.55 8.16
CA ARG A 186 34.41 16.80 7.71
C ARG A 186 33.33 16.58 6.67
N ILE A 187 33.55 15.68 5.72
CA ILE A 187 32.49 15.27 4.76
C ILE A 187 31.29 14.67 5.52
N SER A 188 31.55 13.80 6.49
CA SER A 188 30.50 13.23 7.32
C SER A 188 29.71 14.27 8.11
N GLU A 189 30.39 15.30 8.65
CA GLU A 189 29.73 16.42 9.34
C GLU A 189 28.87 17.26 8.39
N ILE A 190 29.37 17.58 7.21
CA ILE A 190 28.62 18.33 6.20
C ILE A 190 27.34 17.59 5.84
N ILE A 191 27.43 16.30 5.52
CA ILE A 191 26.24 15.48 5.19
C ILE A 191 25.26 15.45 6.37
N SER A 192 25.75 15.27 7.60
CA SER A 192 24.92 15.21 8.80
C SER A 192 24.32 16.55 9.24
N SER A 193 24.83 17.68 8.74
CA SER A 193 24.30 19.01 9.08
C SER A 193 23.02 19.36 8.31
N PHE A 194 22.73 18.66 7.22
CA PHE A 194 21.49 18.84 6.49
C PHE A 194 20.35 18.09 7.17
N PRO A 195 19.15 18.70 7.29
CA PRO A 195 17.97 17.98 7.75
C PRO A 195 17.65 16.82 6.81
N PHE A 196 17.69 15.60 7.35
CA PHE A 196 17.62 14.36 6.55
C PHE A 196 16.37 14.26 5.67
N TYR A 197 15.17 14.45 6.25
CA TYR A 197 13.92 14.34 5.51
C TYR A 197 13.73 15.41 4.42
N PRO A 198 13.97 16.69 4.67
CA PRO A 198 13.94 17.70 3.62
C PRO A 198 14.90 17.41 2.46
N MET A 199 16.11 16.93 2.76
CA MET A 199 17.07 16.53 1.73
C MET A 199 16.59 15.34 0.91
N LEU A 200 16.03 14.30 1.57
CA LEU A 200 15.48 13.14 0.90
C LEU A 200 14.31 13.53 -0.04
N ILE A 201 13.39 14.38 0.43
CA ILE A 201 12.28 14.87 -0.37
C ILE A 201 12.76 15.68 -1.57
N SER A 202 13.70 16.61 -1.35
CA SER A 202 14.23 17.44 -2.42
C SER A 202 14.95 16.63 -3.50
N LEU A 203 15.74 15.64 -3.10
CA LEU A 203 16.42 14.75 -4.04
C LEU A 203 15.44 13.82 -4.77
N SER A 204 14.38 13.35 -4.10
CA SER A 204 13.36 12.54 -4.75
C SER A 204 12.55 13.32 -5.80
N ALA A 205 12.43 14.64 -5.63
CA ALA A 205 11.77 15.51 -6.61
C ALA A 205 12.58 15.71 -7.92
N LEU A 206 13.84 15.30 -7.96
CA LEU A 206 14.66 15.31 -9.19
C LEU A 206 14.25 14.21 -10.18
N LEU A 207 13.46 13.23 -9.75
CA LEU A 207 12.93 12.23 -10.66
C LEU A 207 11.92 12.83 -11.64
N PRO A 208 11.99 12.46 -12.93
CA PRO A 208 11.03 12.95 -13.91
C PRO A 208 9.59 12.52 -13.52
N PRO A 209 8.57 13.33 -13.87
CA PRO A 209 7.17 13.04 -13.55
C PRO A 209 6.68 11.66 -14.02
N GLY A 210 7.25 11.15 -15.12
CA GLY A 210 6.96 9.83 -15.68
C GLY A 210 7.80 8.68 -15.13
N ALA A 211 8.58 8.89 -14.06
CA ALA A 211 9.40 7.84 -13.48
C ALA A 211 8.56 6.65 -13.00
N SER A 212 8.99 5.44 -13.35
CA SER A 212 8.33 4.20 -12.92
C SER A 212 8.40 4.03 -11.39
N GLN A 213 7.49 3.24 -10.84
CA GLN A 213 7.50 2.91 -9.41
C GLN A 213 8.83 2.31 -8.97
N THR A 214 9.40 1.42 -9.79
CA THR A 214 10.71 0.80 -9.52
C THR A 214 11.83 1.85 -9.42
N GLN A 215 11.86 2.82 -10.33
CA GLN A 215 12.85 3.91 -10.29
C GLN A 215 12.75 4.74 -9.02
N ARG A 216 11.52 5.07 -8.60
CA ARG A 216 11.27 5.82 -7.36
C ARG A 216 11.75 5.05 -6.13
N ILE A 217 11.42 3.77 -6.03
CA ILE A 217 11.84 2.89 -4.93
C ILE A 217 13.37 2.76 -4.90
N THR A 218 14.00 2.48 -6.05
CA THR A 218 15.46 2.34 -6.14
C THR A 218 16.16 3.63 -5.72
N MET A 219 15.66 4.77 -6.15
CA MET A 219 16.24 6.06 -5.75
C MET A 219 16.15 6.27 -4.23
N VAL A 220 15.01 6.00 -3.61
CA VAL A 220 14.84 6.10 -2.15
C VAL A 220 15.83 5.17 -1.43
N MET A 221 15.96 3.90 -1.86
CA MET A 221 16.91 2.94 -1.28
C MET A 221 18.34 3.44 -1.33
N VAL A 222 18.75 3.95 -2.50
CA VAL A 222 20.12 4.48 -2.70
C VAL A 222 20.35 5.74 -1.85
N LEU A 223 19.39 6.67 -1.84
CA LEU A 223 19.50 7.89 -1.03
C LEU A 223 19.58 7.59 0.47
N LEU A 224 18.70 6.72 0.99
CA LEU A 224 18.77 6.28 2.38
C LEU A 224 20.14 5.68 2.72
N GLY A 225 20.66 4.83 1.82
CA GLY A 225 21.98 4.22 1.96
C GLY A 225 23.14 5.22 1.94
N LEU A 226 23.12 6.11 0.94
CA LEU A 226 24.19 7.10 0.71
C LEU A 226 24.21 8.25 1.73
N LEU A 227 23.10 8.52 2.40
CA LEU A 227 23.04 9.60 3.40
C LEU A 227 23.17 9.07 4.84
N GLY A 228 22.80 7.82 5.10
CA GLY A 228 22.71 7.26 6.45
C GLY A 228 24.02 6.68 7.01
N TRP A 229 25.10 6.57 6.23
CA TRP A 229 26.36 5.93 6.66
C TRP A 229 27.16 6.71 7.70
N THR A 230 26.93 8.02 7.82
CA THR A 230 27.79 8.95 8.58
C THR A 230 27.88 8.64 10.07
N GLY A 231 26.76 8.21 10.68
CA GLY A 231 26.70 7.80 12.09
C GLY A 231 27.54 6.57 12.36
N LEU A 232 27.39 5.55 11.53
CA LEU A 232 28.17 4.30 11.65
C LEU A 232 29.65 4.51 11.39
N ALA A 233 30.00 5.37 10.41
CA ALA A 233 31.42 5.67 10.16
C ALA A 233 32.10 6.31 11.36
N ARG A 234 31.44 7.24 12.05
CA ARG A 234 31.96 7.85 13.29
C ARG A 234 32.12 6.83 14.40
N LEU A 235 31.14 5.93 14.55
CA LEU A 235 31.19 4.86 15.53
C LEU A 235 32.39 3.93 15.27
N VAL A 236 32.49 3.41 14.04
CA VAL A 236 33.57 2.50 13.62
C VAL A 236 34.93 3.17 13.76
N ARG A 237 35.06 4.43 13.34
CA ARG A 237 36.28 5.21 13.54
C ARG A 237 36.68 5.25 15.03
N GLY A 238 35.74 5.57 15.93
CA GLY A 238 35.99 5.61 17.38
C GLY A 238 36.49 4.26 17.93
N GLN A 239 35.86 3.19 17.50
CA GLN A 239 36.29 1.83 17.89
C GLN A 239 37.69 1.47 17.38
N ILE A 240 38.02 1.84 16.15
CA ILE A 240 39.35 1.60 15.57
C ILE A 240 40.42 2.40 16.26
N LEU A 241 40.14 3.65 16.63
CA LEU A 241 41.07 4.47 17.42
C LEU A 241 41.36 3.84 18.76
N ALA A 242 40.36 3.25 19.44
CA ALA A 242 40.54 2.52 20.71
C ALA A 242 41.29 1.22 20.50
N GLU A 243 40.96 0.43 19.48
CA GLU A 243 41.56 -0.87 19.23
C GLU A 243 43.03 -0.78 18.79
N ARG A 244 43.39 0.21 17.99
CA ARG A 244 44.77 0.35 17.47
C ARG A 244 45.82 0.65 18.54
N GLU A 245 45.41 1.12 19.71
CA GLU A 245 46.27 1.40 20.88
C GLU A 245 46.43 0.16 21.81
N ARG A 246 45.79 -0.97 21.50
CA ARG A 246 45.88 -2.21 22.28
C ARG A 246 47.25 -2.88 22.14
N ASP A 247 47.69 -3.52 23.21
CA ASP A 247 49.01 -4.20 23.28
C ASP A 247 49.21 -5.26 22.19
N TYR A 248 48.16 -6.02 21.85
CA TYR A 248 48.27 -7.05 20.83
C TYR A 248 48.45 -6.46 19.40
N ILE A 249 47.93 -5.26 19.12
CA ILE A 249 48.18 -4.55 17.87
C ILE A 249 49.63 -4.03 17.82
N THR A 250 50.09 -3.49 18.93
CA THR A 250 51.50 -3.03 19.06
C THR A 250 52.47 -4.22 18.88
N ALA A 251 52.18 -5.37 19.49
CA ALA A 251 52.96 -6.59 19.28
C ALA A 251 52.94 -7.06 17.82
N ALA A 252 51.77 -7.06 17.17
CA ALA A 252 51.66 -7.43 15.76
C ALA A 252 52.46 -6.51 14.82
N ARG A 253 52.50 -5.21 15.11
CA ARG A 253 53.36 -4.25 14.38
C ARG A 253 54.84 -4.53 14.59
N ALA A 254 55.25 -4.82 15.82
CA ALA A 254 56.63 -5.18 16.15
C ALA A 254 57.08 -6.46 15.40
N LEU A 255 56.18 -7.40 15.18
CA LEU A 255 56.43 -8.61 14.41
C LEU A 255 56.38 -8.40 12.88
N GLY A 256 56.21 -7.15 12.41
CA GLY A 256 56.20 -6.84 11.01
C GLY A 256 54.92 -7.16 10.23
N VAL A 257 53.81 -7.40 10.91
CA VAL A 257 52.50 -7.62 10.25
C VAL A 257 52.08 -6.38 9.51
N LYS A 258 51.67 -6.53 8.24
CA LYS A 258 51.24 -5.43 7.38
C LYS A 258 49.98 -4.76 7.94
N ASN A 259 49.92 -3.46 7.85
CA ASN A 259 48.76 -2.65 8.31
C ASN A 259 47.41 -3.18 7.84
N ASN A 260 47.32 -3.60 6.56
CA ASN A 260 46.08 -4.14 6.01
C ASN A 260 45.64 -5.46 6.67
N GLN A 261 46.62 -6.27 7.05
CA GLN A 261 46.36 -7.53 7.78
C GLN A 261 45.93 -7.24 9.21
N ILE A 262 46.55 -6.25 9.86
CA ILE A 262 46.15 -5.81 11.19
C ILE A 262 44.70 -5.35 11.17
N MET A 263 44.31 -4.51 10.20
CA MET A 263 42.96 -3.98 10.08
C MET A 263 41.92 -5.09 9.84
N THR A 264 42.18 -5.98 8.86
CA THR A 264 41.19 -6.98 8.45
C THR A 264 41.14 -8.20 9.31
N ARG A 265 42.26 -8.66 9.91
CA ARG A 265 42.34 -9.90 10.69
C ARG A 265 42.30 -9.71 12.19
N HIS A 266 42.64 -8.51 12.66
CA HIS A 266 42.72 -8.26 14.12
C HIS A 266 41.65 -7.22 14.57
N ILE A 267 41.54 -6.06 13.90
CA ILE A 267 40.66 -4.99 14.36
C ILE A 267 39.19 -5.27 13.91
N LEU A 268 38.98 -5.51 12.62
CA LEU A 268 37.64 -5.67 12.09
C LEU A 268 36.81 -6.78 12.80
N PRO A 269 37.34 -7.99 13.07
CA PRO A 269 36.58 -9.01 13.81
C PRO A 269 36.16 -8.55 15.20
N ASN A 270 37.02 -7.79 15.90
CA ASN A 270 36.73 -7.32 17.27
C ASN A 270 35.63 -6.25 17.31
N ILE A 271 35.49 -5.46 16.29
CA ILE A 271 34.45 -4.42 16.23
C ILE A 271 33.15 -4.92 15.55
N LEU A 272 33.13 -6.13 14.97
CA LEU A 272 31.96 -6.67 14.26
C LEU A 272 30.72 -6.74 15.15
N SER A 273 30.84 -7.06 16.42
CA SER A 273 29.69 -7.12 17.34
C SER A 273 28.95 -5.78 17.42
N ILE A 274 29.69 -4.69 17.55
CA ILE A 274 29.08 -3.35 17.63
C ILE A 274 28.53 -2.89 16.26
N VAL A 275 29.17 -3.30 15.17
CA VAL A 275 28.67 -3.05 13.80
C VAL A 275 27.34 -3.78 13.59
N ILE A 276 27.24 -5.04 13.99
CA ILE A 276 26.00 -5.84 13.85
C ILE A 276 24.86 -5.23 14.68
N VAL A 277 25.12 -4.87 15.93
CA VAL A 277 24.12 -4.21 16.78
C VAL A 277 23.65 -2.91 16.15
N ASN A 278 24.58 -2.06 15.69
CA ASN A 278 24.21 -0.79 15.05
C ASN A 278 23.47 -0.98 13.71
N ALA A 279 23.86 -1.98 12.92
CA ALA A 279 23.17 -2.35 11.69
C ALA A 279 21.73 -2.81 11.95
N THR A 280 21.51 -3.60 13.01
CA THR A 280 20.17 -4.07 13.41
C THR A 280 19.28 -2.89 13.84
N LEU A 281 19.82 -1.98 14.66
CA LEU A 281 19.11 -0.76 15.06
C LEU A 281 18.86 0.17 13.85
N GLY A 282 19.82 0.28 12.95
CA GLY A 282 19.70 1.06 11.72
C GLY A 282 18.63 0.48 10.78
N TYR A 283 18.55 -0.86 10.68
CA TYR A 283 17.49 -1.53 9.93
C TYR A 283 16.10 -1.17 10.48
N ALA A 284 15.92 -1.25 11.80
CA ALA A 284 14.67 -0.86 12.45
C ALA A 284 14.34 0.63 12.26
N GLY A 285 15.36 1.50 12.24
CA GLY A 285 15.18 2.95 12.01
C GLY A 285 14.85 3.32 10.56
N ASN A 286 15.12 2.43 9.60
CA ASN A 286 14.81 2.61 8.18
C ASN A 286 13.42 2.02 7.80
N LEU A 287 12.75 1.28 8.71
CA LEU A 287 11.38 0.77 8.54
C LEU A 287 10.34 1.88 8.72
#